data_c9a85576214f731fbb5c37e98710a78f
#
_entry.id   c9a85576214f731fbb5c37e98710a78f
#
_cell.length_a   1.000
_cell.length_b   1.000
_cell.length_c   1.000
_cell.angle_alpha   90.00
_cell.angle_beta   90.00
_cell.angle_gamma   90.00
#
_symmetry.space_group_name_H-M   'P 1'
#
loop_
_entity.id
_entity.type
_entity.pdbx_description
1 polymer ?
#
loop_
_entity_poly.entity_id
_entity_poly.type
_entity_poly.pdbx_seq_one_letter_code
_entity_poly.pdbx_strand_id
1 'polypeptide(L)'
;HRGETKVLIGPSGSGKSTLLRSINHLTPPDDGKVYLKGEEVTDSNIDKMRARIGFVFQDFNLFSHLTVLDNVRICQIRVNGVERDKATRRAYEELERVGLSDRADAYPAELSGGQQQRVSIARALAMDPDVLLFDEPTSALDPELTGEVVKVMQQLASEGMTMVVVTHEMSFARQAADEIIFMEKGYIVEQGDPQTLFTGAENERTRAFLNVIAEHG
;
A
#
# COMPACT_ATOMS: atom_id res chain seq x y z
N HIS A 1 -7.59 13.02 2.40
CA HIS A 1 -8.32 13.16 3.66
C HIS A 1 -8.33 11.83 4.42
N ARG A 2 -8.82 11.83 5.67
CA ARG A 2 -8.90 10.61 6.47
C ARG A 2 -9.99 9.69 5.90
N GLY A 3 -9.67 8.40 5.76
CA GLY A 3 -10.59 7.39 5.24
C GLY A 3 -10.65 7.35 3.70
N GLU A 4 -9.90 8.19 3.00
CA GLU A 4 -9.86 8.19 1.53
C GLU A 4 -8.77 7.27 0.98
N THR A 5 -9.10 6.65 -0.13
CA THR A 5 -8.17 5.88 -0.97
C THR A 5 -7.82 6.69 -2.21
N LYS A 6 -6.55 7.12 -2.31
CA LYS A 6 -6.00 7.77 -3.51
C LYS A 6 -5.18 6.79 -4.32
N VAL A 7 -5.45 6.71 -5.61
CA VAL A 7 -4.75 5.78 -6.50
C VAL A 7 -3.93 6.56 -7.52
N LEU A 8 -2.63 6.27 -7.57
CA LEU A 8 -1.69 6.83 -8.53
C LEU A 8 -1.53 5.87 -9.70
N ILE A 9 -1.81 6.35 -10.90
CA ILE A 9 -1.65 5.61 -12.16
C ILE A 9 -0.71 6.36 -13.11
N GLY A 10 -0.20 5.68 -14.11
CA GLY A 10 0.66 6.28 -15.14
C GLY A 10 1.75 5.32 -15.60
N PRO A 11 2.47 5.66 -16.70
CA PRO A 11 3.51 4.81 -17.27
C PRO A 11 4.66 4.55 -16.29
N SER A 12 5.41 3.47 -16.53
CA SER A 12 6.63 3.18 -15.77
C SER A 12 7.61 4.34 -15.88
N GLY A 13 8.31 4.64 -14.77
CA GLY A 13 9.23 5.79 -14.71
C GLY A 13 8.56 7.17 -14.56
N SER A 14 7.25 7.26 -14.37
CA SER A 14 6.57 8.55 -14.18
C SER A 14 6.75 9.18 -12.79
N GLY A 15 7.45 8.50 -11.86
CA GLY A 15 7.75 9.04 -10.53
C GLY A 15 6.81 8.60 -9.40
N LYS A 16 5.82 7.72 -9.66
CA LYS A 16 4.83 7.28 -8.66
C LYS A 16 5.46 6.68 -7.41
N SER A 17 6.33 5.69 -7.56
CA SER A 17 7.05 5.05 -6.44
C SER A 17 7.99 6.02 -5.72
N THR A 18 8.61 6.96 -6.44
CA THR A 18 9.44 8.01 -5.86
C THR A 18 8.60 8.91 -4.96
N LEU A 19 7.43 9.36 -5.44
CA LEU A 19 6.49 10.16 -4.64
C LEU A 19 6.05 9.39 -3.38
N LEU A 20 5.70 8.11 -3.49
CA LEU A 20 5.32 7.28 -2.35
C LEU A 20 6.47 7.18 -1.32
N ARG A 21 7.68 6.94 -1.80
CA ARG A 21 8.89 6.85 -0.94
C ARG A 21 9.25 8.19 -0.31
N SER A 22 8.93 9.31 -0.97
CA SER A 22 9.10 10.64 -0.37
C SER A 22 8.11 10.90 0.76
N ILE A 23 6.87 10.42 0.66
CA ILE A 23 5.87 10.52 1.75
C ILE A 23 6.38 9.83 3.01
N ASN A 24 7.03 8.66 2.89
CA ASN A 24 7.61 7.92 4.01
C ASN A 24 9.07 8.30 4.31
N HIS A 25 9.60 9.35 3.67
CA HIS A 25 11.01 9.78 3.78
C HIS A 25 12.04 8.67 3.52
N LEU A 26 11.69 7.62 2.78
CA LEU A 26 12.67 6.64 2.28
C LEU A 26 13.57 7.27 1.23
N THR A 27 13.01 8.22 0.49
CA THR A 27 13.73 9.14 -0.40
C THR A 27 13.27 10.53 -0.02
N PRO A 28 14.00 11.25 0.85
CA PRO A 28 13.60 12.61 1.26
C PRO A 28 13.39 13.52 0.04
N PRO A 29 12.35 14.36 0.02
CA PRO A 29 12.16 15.31 -1.07
C PRO A 29 13.26 16.37 -1.04
N ASP A 30 13.74 16.79 -2.22
CA ASP A 30 14.70 17.90 -2.34
C ASP A 30 14.03 19.24 -2.03
N ASP A 31 12.73 19.36 -2.28
CA ASP A 31 11.90 20.53 -1.98
C ASP A 31 10.47 20.10 -1.62
N GLY A 32 9.73 20.98 -0.95
CA GLY A 32 8.40 20.67 -0.43
C GLY A 32 8.42 20.03 0.95
N LYS A 33 7.23 19.74 1.47
CA LYS A 33 7.03 19.22 2.82
C LYS A 33 5.93 18.17 2.85
N VAL A 34 6.11 17.18 3.70
CA VAL A 34 5.11 16.15 3.98
C VAL A 34 4.52 16.38 5.38
N TYR A 35 3.21 16.28 5.49
CA TYR A 35 2.51 16.41 6.77
C TYR A 35 1.64 15.18 7.03
N LEU A 36 1.73 14.64 8.25
CA LEU A 36 0.84 13.59 8.73
C LEU A 36 0.01 14.16 9.91
N LYS A 37 -1.30 14.27 9.72
CA LYS A 37 -2.21 14.88 10.71
C LYS A 37 -1.75 16.26 11.19
N GLY A 38 -1.20 17.09 10.31
CA GLY A 38 -0.73 18.43 10.61
C GLY A 38 0.67 18.52 11.24
N GLU A 39 1.31 17.38 11.53
CA GLU A 39 2.70 17.31 11.99
C GLU A 39 3.63 17.11 10.78
N GLU A 40 4.61 18.01 10.60
CA GLU A 40 5.59 17.90 9.51
C GLU A 40 6.50 16.69 9.71
N VAL A 41 6.68 15.91 8.65
CA VAL A 41 7.62 14.78 8.62
C VAL A 41 9.02 15.32 8.35
N THR A 42 9.94 15.09 9.28
CA THR A 42 11.31 15.60 9.25
C THR A 42 12.28 14.50 9.66
N ASP A 43 13.58 14.67 9.38
CA ASP A 43 14.61 13.72 9.81
C ASP A 43 14.64 13.53 11.33
N SER A 44 14.26 14.55 12.10
CA SER A 44 14.26 14.50 13.58
C SER A 44 13.13 13.66 14.17
N ASN A 45 12.00 13.45 13.43
CA ASN A 45 10.85 12.68 13.91
C ASN A 45 10.50 11.48 13.02
N ILE A 46 11.33 11.17 12.03
CA ILE A 46 11.01 10.19 10.97
C ILE A 46 10.70 8.80 11.53
N ASP A 47 11.40 8.32 12.54
CA ASP A 47 11.14 6.98 13.10
C ASP A 47 9.75 6.91 13.76
N LYS A 48 9.35 7.98 14.47
CA LYS A 48 8.00 8.12 15.03
C LYS A 48 6.95 8.18 13.90
N MET A 49 7.24 8.91 12.82
CA MET A 49 6.32 9.04 11.68
C MET A 49 6.18 7.73 10.92
N ARG A 50 7.28 7.01 10.65
CA ARG A 50 7.25 5.68 10.00
C ARG A 50 6.47 4.63 10.78
N ALA A 51 6.46 4.70 12.12
CA ALA A 51 5.61 3.83 12.93
C ALA A 51 4.10 4.06 12.69
N ARG A 52 3.72 5.24 12.17
CA ARG A 52 2.35 5.66 11.86
C ARG A 52 2.01 5.59 10.36
N ILE A 53 3.01 5.33 9.51
CA ILE A 53 2.87 5.21 8.06
C ILE A 53 3.22 3.76 7.71
N GLY A 54 2.21 2.94 7.44
CA GLY A 54 2.43 1.59 6.94
C GLY A 54 2.90 1.64 5.49
N PHE A 55 3.89 0.84 5.13
CA PHE A 55 4.39 0.75 3.76
C PHE A 55 4.41 -0.71 3.31
N VAL A 56 3.71 -0.98 2.20
CA VAL A 56 3.65 -2.29 1.55
C VAL A 56 4.41 -2.18 0.23
N PHE A 57 5.51 -2.92 0.14
CA PHE A 57 6.41 -2.91 -1.01
C PHE A 57 5.96 -3.90 -2.09
N GLN A 58 6.48 -3.72 -3.29
CA GLN A 58 6.35 -4.64 -4.41
C GLN A 58 6.95 -6.03 -4.08
N ASP A 59 8.16 -6.05 -3.50
CA ASP A 59 8.88 -7.26 -3.07
C ASP A 59 8.56 -7.52 -1.60
N PHE A 60 7.55 -8.16 -1.24
CA PHE A 60 7.03 -8.52 0.10
C PHE A 60 7.90 -8.12 1.32
N ASN A 61 9.22 -8.14 1.21
CA ASN A 61 10.23 -7.77 2.22
C ASN A 61 10.00 -8.43 3.58
N LEU A 62 9.60 -9.71 3.58
CA LEU A 62 9.47 -10.50 4.79
C LEU A 62 10.84 -10.94 5.31
N PHE A 63 10.98 -11.00 6.62
CA PHE A 63 12.14 -11.59 7.28
C PHE A 63 12.11 -13.11 7.09
N SER A 64 12.96 -13.64 6.21
CA SER A 64 12.96 -15.06 5.83
C SER A 64 13.25 -16.04 6.98
N HIS A 65 13.96 -15.58 8.01
CA HIS A 65 14.32 -16.33 9.22
C HIS A 65 13.28 -16.26 10.34
N LEU A 66 12.19 -15.53 10.15
CA LEU A 66 11.08 -15.41 11.08
C LEU A 66 9.84 -16.10 10.52
N THR A 67 9.02 -16.65 11.42
CA THR A 67 7.71 -17.17 11.07
C THR A 67 6.78 -16.04 10.60
N VAL A 68 5.65 -16.39 10.00
CA VAL A 68 4.58 -15.44 9.63
C VAL A 68 4.15 -14.62 10.84
N LEU A 69 3.85 -15.26 11.97
CA LEU A 69 3.47 -14.58 13.21
C LEU A 69 4.57 -13.63 13.69
N ASP A 70 5.82 -14.07 13.66
CA ASP A 70 6.94 -13.23 14.08
C ASP A 70 7.15 -12.03 13.13
N ASN A 71 6.96 -12.18 11.83
CA ASN A 71 6.99 -11.10 10.87
C ASN A 71 5.96 -10.02 11.21
N VAL A 72 4.74 -10.40 11.58
CA VAL A 72 3.67 -9.45 11.86
C VAL A 72 3.86 -8.75 13.20
N ARG A 73 4.30 -9.47 14.27
CA ARG A 73 4.41 -8.87 15.61
C ARG A 73 5.72 -8.15 15.90
N ILE A 74 6.81 -8.43 15.15
CA ILE A 74 8.16 -7.96 15.51
C ILE A 74 8.26 -6.44 15.61
N CYS A 75 7.63 -5.73 14.69
CA CYS A 75 7.67 -4.27 14.67
C CYS A 75 6.97 -3.65 15.88
N GLN A 76 5.84 -4.20 16.33
CA GLN A 76 5.14 -3.74 17.53
C GLN A 76 6.03 -3.86 18.78
N ILE A 77 6.75 -4.98 18.90
CA ILE A 77 7.63 -5.25 20.05
C ILE A 77 8.87 -4.34 19.99
N ARG A 78 9.53 -4.26 18.83
CA ARG A 78 10.83 -3.58 18.70
C ARG A 78 10.73 -2.08 18.55
N VAL A 79 9.69 -1.58 17.91
CA VAL A 79 9.51 -0.15 17.62
C VAL A 79 8.62 0.51 18.67
N ASN A 80 7.46 -0.10 18.95
CA ASN A 80 6.49 0.49 19.87
C ASN A 80 6.62 0.00 21.32
N GLY A 81 7.53 -0.95 21.61
CA GLY A 81 7.72 -1.49 22.96
C GLY A 81 6.51 -2.25 23.51
N VAL A 82 5.62 -2.73 22.62
CA VAL A 82 4.41 -3.47 23.02
C VAL A 82 4.81 -4.81 23.63
N GLU A 83 4.17 -5.17 24.73
CA GLU A 83 4.35 -6.47 25.37
C GLU A 83 4.05 -7.62 24.40
N ARG A 84 4.85 -8.71 24.48
CA ARG A 84 4.82 -9.82 23.53
C ARG A 84 3.44 -10.44 23.36
N ASP A 85 2.73 -10.68 24.47
CA ASP A 85 1.42 -11.33 24.43
C ASP A 85 0.36 -10.43 23.77
N LYS A 86 0.42 -9.12 24.01
CA LYS A 86 -0.43 -8.12 23.35
C LYS A 86 -0.11 -8.05 21.84
N ALA A 87 1.16 -7.99 21.49
CA ALA A 87 1.60 -7.99 20.10
C ALA A 87 1.21 -9.28 19.37
N THR A 88 1.25 -10.44 20.08
CA THR A 88 0.83 -11.72 19.53
C THR A 88 -0.67 -11.74 19.24
N ARG A 89 -1.52 -11.29 20.16
CA ARG A 89 -2.96 -11.21 19.94
C ARG A 89 -3.29 -10.32 18.72
N ARG A 90 -2.68 -9.14 18.69
CA ARG A 90 -2.85 -8.21 17.54
C ARG A 90 -2.39 -8.82 16.23
N ALA A 91 -1.28 -9.55 16.23
CA ALA A 91 -0.78 -10.22 15.03
C ALA A 91 -1.76 -11.30 14.52
N TYR A 92 -2.37 -12.09 15.40
CA TYR A 92 -3.39 -13.04 15.00
C TYR A 92 -4.65 -12.37 14.43
N GLU A 93 -5.10 -11.25 15.01
CA GLU A 93 -6.22 -10.47 14.49
C GLU A 93 -5.95 -10.02 13.05
N GLU A 94 -4.75 -9.50 12.78
CA GLU A 94 -4.39 -9.06 11.43
C GLU A 94 -4.15 -10.24 10.46
N LEU A 95 -3.63 -11.36 10.93
CA LEU A 95 -3.52 -12.57 10.11
C LEU A 95 -4.89 -13.14 9.75
N GLU A 96 -5.84 -13.13 10.67
CA GLU A 96 -7.22 -13.52 10.38
C GLU A 96 -7.86 -12.60 9.34
N ARG A 97 -7.65 -11.28 9.47
CA ARG A 97 -8.15 -10.26 8.54
C ARG A 97 -7.67 -10.47 7.10
N VAL A 98 -6.45 -10.99 6.92
CA VAL A 98 -5.89 -11.32 5.60
C VAL A 98 -6.05 -12.81 5.24
N GLY A 99 -6.75 -13.60 6.05
CA GLY A 99 -7.06 -15.01 5.80
C GLY A 99 -5.86 -15.95 5.90
N LEU A 100 -4.95 -15.73 6.87
CA LEU A 100 -3.70 -16.49 7.04
C LEU A 100 -3.42 -16.92 8.50
N SER A 101 -4.42 -16.96 9.35
CA SER A 101 -4.23 -17.39 10.74
C SER A 101 -3.77 -18.84 10.87
N ASP A 102 -4.14 -19.71 9.93
CA ASP A 102 -3.68 -21.11 9.84
C ASP A 102 -2.22 -21.25 9.40
N ARG A 103 -1.59 -20.19 8.94
CA ARG A 103 -0.21 -20.12 8.47
C ARG A 103 0.74 -19.41 9.45
N ALA A 104 0.30 -19.12 10.66
CA ALA A 104 1.06 -18.35 11.65
C ALA A 104 2.47 -18.91 11.93
N ASP A 105 2.63 -20.23 11.95
CA ASP A 105 3.89 -20.91 12.24
C ASP A 105 4.74 -21.20 10.99
N ALA A 106 4.21 -20.94 9.77
CA ALA A 106 4.94 -21.13 8.52
C ALA A 106 6.05 -20.08 8.36
N TYR A 107 7.05 -20.39 7.56
CA TYR A 107 8.09 -19.47 7.12
C TYR A 107 7.75 -18.88 5.75
N PRO A 108 8.26 -17.69 5.38
CA PRO A 108 7.98 -17.07 4.08
C PRO A 108 8.23 -17.98 2.87
N ALA A 109 9.26 -18.84 2.92
CA ALA A 109 9.58 -19.78 1.85
C ALA A 109 8.51 -20.87 1.62
N GLU A 110 7.60 -21.08 2.57
CA GLU A 110 6.50 -22.05 2.50
C GLU A 110 5.20 -21.44 1.97
N LEU A 111 5.21 -20.14 1.64
CA LEU A 111 4.06 -19.37 1.20
C LEU A 111 4.11 -19.06 -0.30
N SER A 112 2.94 -19.01 -0.95
CA SER A 112 2.82 -18.41 -2.26
C SER A 112 3.12 -16.91 -2.24
N GLY A 113 3.44 -16.30 -3.39
CA GLY A 113 3.67 -14.85 -3.48
C GLY A 113 2.50 -14.03 -2.95
N GLY A 114 1.26 -14.40 -3.30
CA GLY A 114 0.06 -13.72 -2.79
C GLY A 114 -0.12 -13.86 -1.28
N GLN A 115 0.24 -15.01 -0.70
CA GLN A 115 0.26 -15.20 0.75
C GLN A 115 1.34 -14.32 1.40
N GLN A 116 2.55 -14.26 0.84
CA GLN A 116 3.63 -13.41 1.34
C GLN A 116 3.22 -11.93 1.32
N GLN A 117 2.57 -11.48 0.26
CA GLN A 117 2.07 -10.11 0.18
C GLN A 117 0.99 -9.82 1.22
N ARG A 118 0.08 -10.75 1.45
CA ARG A 118 -0.93 -10.59 2.51
C ARG A 118 -0.31 -10.57 3.92
N VAL A 119 0.76 -11.32 4.18
CA VAL A 119 1.56 -11.18 5.42
C VAL A 119 2.21 -9.80 5.53
N SER A 120 2.75 -9.27 4.42
CA SER A 120 3.32 -7.92 4.39
C SER A 120 2.27 -6.85 4.74
N ILE A 121 1.03 -7.00 4.23
CA ILE A 121 -0.10 -6.13 4.59
C ILE A 121 -0.44 -6.28 6.07
N ALA A 122 -0.59 -7.50 6.60
CA ALA A 122 -0.87 -7.75 8.01
C ALA A 122 0.20 -7.15 8.93
N ARG A 123 1.48 -7.25 8.55
CA ARG A 123 2.59 -6.62 9.28
C ARG A 123 2.46 -5.09 9.34
N ALA A 124 2.07 -4.46 8.24
CA ALA A 124 1.85 -3.02 8.21
C ALA A 124 0.64 -2.62 9.07
N LEU A 125 -0.47 -3.35 8.99
CA LEU A 125 -1.70 -3.12 9.77
C LEU A 125 -1.48 -3.29 11.28
N ALA A 126 -0.65 -4.25 11.67
CA ALA A 126 -0.37 -4.54 13.08
C ALA A 126 0.26 -3.35 13.82
N MET A 127 0.87 -2.40 13.12
CA MET A 127 1.41 -1.16 13.69
C MET A 127 0.34 -0.10 13.98
N ASP A 128 -0.93 -0.35 13.64
CA ASP A 128 -2.05 0.60 13.75
C ASP A 128 -1.77 1.94 13.04
N PRO A 129 -1.48 1.89 11.72
CA PRO A 129 -1.03 3.06 10.98
C PRO A 129 -2.16 4.05 10.71
N ASP A 130 -1.81 5.33 10.61
CA ASP A 130 -2.72 6.41 10.19
C ASP A 130 -2.98 6.41 8.67
N VAL A 131 -2.04 5.88 7.90
CA VAL A 131 -2.11 5.73 6.43
C VAL A 131 -1.30 4.52 5.98
N LEU A 132 -1.81 3.82 4.97
CA LEU A 132 -1.11 2.75 4.26
C LEU A 132 -0.66 3.22 2.89
N LEU A 133 0.60 3.01 2.58
CA LEU A 133 1.20 3.27 1.27
C LEU A 133 1.46 1.93 0.58
N PHE A 134 0.96 1.76 -0.64
CA PHE A 134 1.14 0.55 -1.44
C PHE A 134 1.93 0.89 -2.71
N ASP A 135 3.12 0.32 -2.86
CA ASP A 135 3.99 0.51 -4.04
C ASP A 135 3.91 -0.74 -4.94
N GLU A 136 2.98 -0.74 -5.90
CA GLU A 136 2.71 -1.82 -6.85
C GLU A 136 2.60 -3.22 -6.19
N PRO A 137 1.67 -3.42 -5.23
CA PRO A 137 1.64 -4.60 -4.37
C PRO A 137 1.37 -5.93 -5.09
N THR A 138 0.96 -5.89 -6.35
CA THR A 138 0.60 -7.08 -7.15
C THR A 138 1.57 -7.35 -8.31
N SER A 139 2.48 -6.43 -8.61
CA SER A 139 3.33 -6.51 -9.81
C SER A 139 4.36 -7.66 -9.79
N ALA A 140 4.70 -8.18 -8.60
CA ALA A 140 5.57 -9.36 -8.44
C ALA A 140 4.79 -10.69 -8.36
N LEU A 141 3.47 -10.67 -8.60
CA LEU A 141 2.58 -11.82 -8.48
C LEU A 141 2.15 -12.36 -9.84
N ASP A 142 1.94 -13.67 -9.89
CA ASP A 142 1.21 -14.27 -11.00
C ASP A 142 -0.25 -13.76 -11.02
N PRO A 143 -0.86 -13.58 -12.22
CA PRO A 143 -2.22 -13.05 -12.34
C PRO A 143 -3.27 -13.81 -11.52
N GLU A 144 -3.11 -15.12 -11.34
CA GLU A 144 -4.02 -15.95 -10.55
C GLU A 144 -3.99 -15.60 -9.05
N LEU A 145 -2.86 -15.08 -8.54
CA LEU A 145 -2.67 -14.73 -7.12
C LEU A 145 -3.01 -13.27 -6.82
N THR A 146 -3.08 -12.42 -7.83
CA THR A 146 -3.38 -10.99 -7.71
C THR A 146 -4.74 -10.73 -7.05
N GLY A 147 -5.76 -11.51 -7.42
CA GLY A 147 -7.13 -11.34 -6.95
C GLY A 147 -7.29 -11.41 -5.43
N GLU A 148 -6.49 -12.23 -4.74
CA GLU A 148 -6.54 -12.35 -3.27
C GLU A 148 -6.02 -11.09 -2.57
N VAL A 149 -4.94 -10.51 -3.10
CA VAL A 149 -4.37 -9.26 -2.57
C VAL A 149 -5.30 -8.09 -2.82
N VAL A 150 -5.85 -7.98 -4.03
CA VAL A 150 -6.82 -6.95 -4.41
C VAL A 150 -8.06 -6.98 -3.51
N LYS A 151 -8.59 -8.17 -3.18
CA LYS A 151 -9.72 -8.31 -2.26
C LYS A 151 -9.42 -7.76 -0.87
N VAL A 152 -8.22 -8.05 -0.32
CA VAL A 152 -7.80 -7.48 0.97
C VAL A 152 -7.74 -5.95 0.90
N MET A 153 -7.17 -5.39 -0.18
CA MET A 153 -7.10 -3.94 -0.35
C MET A 153 -8.48 -3.29 -0.49
N GLN A 154 -9.42 -3.92 -1.21
CA GLN A 154 -10.81 -3.47 -1.34
C GLN A 154 -11.54 -3.50 0.01
N GLN A 155 -11.33 -4.55 0.80
CA GLN A 155 -11.86 -4.63 2.16
C GLN A 155 -11.33 -3.47 3.03
N LEU A 156 -10.03 -3.20 3.03
CA LEU A 156 -9.43 -2.09 3.77
C LEU A 156 -9.99 -0.73 3.36
N ALA A 157 -10.20 -0.51 2.05
CA ALA A 157 -10.88 0.70 1.55
C ALA A 157 -12.30 0.81 2.10
N SER A 158 -13.09 -0.27 2.05
CA SER A 158 -14.47 -0.29 2.54
C SER A 158 -14.59 -0.06 4.05
N GLU A 159 -13.55 -0.41 4.81
CA GLU A 159 -13.44 -0.17 6.25
C GLU A 159 -12.97 1.27 6.59
N GLY A 160 -12.72 2.11 5.58
CA GLY A 160 -12.29 3.50 5.74
C GLY A 160 -10.83 3.66 6.12
N MET A 161 -9.97 2.70 5.74
CA MET A 161 -8.52 2.88 5.87
C MET A 161 -8.03 3.97 4.91
N THR A 162 -7.26 4.91 5.42
CA THR A 162 -6.61 5.91 4.56
C THR A 162 -5.48 5.25 3.78
N MET A 163 -5.55 5.32 2.44
CA MET A 163 -4.56 4.65 1.59
C MET A 163 -4.07 5.55 0.46
N VAL A 164 -2.80 5.37 0.09
CA VAL A 164 -2.24 5.86 -1.18
C VAL A 164 -1.64 4.66 -1.91
N VAL A 165 -2.16 4.38 -3.08
CA VAL A 165 -1.90 3.12 -3.81
C VAL A 165 -1.33 3.42 -5.19
N VAL A 166 -0.11 2.97 -5.46
CA VAL A 166 0.42 2.87 -6.81
C VAL A 166 0.07 1.49 -7.34
N THR A 167 -0.67 1.41 -8.44
CA THR A 167 -1.10 0.12 -9.00
C THR A 167 -1.38 0.20 -10.49
N HIS A 168 -1.29 -0.95 -11.14
CA HIS A 168 -1.78 -1.19 -12.50
C HIS A 168 -3.13 -1.92 -12.53
N GLU A 169 -3.68 -2.25 -11.35
CA GLU A 169 -4.99 -2.91 -11.21
C GLU A 169 -6.13 -1.90 -11.39
N MET A 170 -6.58 -1.73 -12.63
CA MET A 170 -7.63 -0.74 -12.94
C MET A 170 -8.99 -1.12 -12.36
N SER A 171 -9.26 -2.40 -12.17
CA SER A 171 -10.45 -2.88 -11.46
C SER A 171 -10.49 -2.37 -10.02
N PHE A 172 -9.36 -2.42 -9.31
CA PHE A 172 -9.23 -1.84 -7.98
C PHE A 172 -9.40 -0.31 -8.01
N ALA A 173 -8.67 0.38 -8.90
CA ALA A 173 -8.74 1.83 -9.02
C ALA A 173 -10.18 2.32 -9.28
N ARG A 174 -10.93 1.63 -10.14
CA ARG A 174 -12.31 1.97 -10.47
C ARG A 174 -13.31 1.75 -9.33
N GLN A 175 -13.08 0.71 -8.50
CA GLN A 175 -14.04 0.27 -7.47
C GLN A 175 -13.76 0.83 -6.08
N ALA A 176 -12.49 1.08 -5.76
CA ALA A 176 -12.06 1.39 -4.41
C ALA A 176 -11.42 2.78 -4.23
N ALA A 177 -11.08 3.48 -5.32
CA ALA A 177 -10.51 4.80 -5.20
C ALA A 177 -11.59 5.88 -4.99
N ASP A 178 -11.31 6.82 -4.10
CA ASP A 178 -12.05 8.08 -3.98
C ASP A 178 -11.52 9.11 -4.97
N GLU A 179 -10.23 9.02 -5.30
CA GLU A 179 -9.57 9.88 -6.29
C GLU A 179 -8.47 9.13 -7.03
N ILE A 180 -8.40 9.34 -8.33
CA ILE A 180 -7.31 8.86 -9.17
C ILE A 180 -6.43 10.03 -9.58
N ILE A 181 -5.11 9.83 -9.53
CA ILE A 181 -4.08 10.79 -9.90
C ILE A 181 -3.25 10.18 -11.03
N PHE A 182 -3.37 10.74 -12.23
CA PHE A 182 -2.54 10.33 -13.36
C PHE A 182 -1.23 11.10 -13.40
N MET A 183 -0.11 10.38 -13.40
CA MET A 183 1.24 10.96 -13.43
C MET A 183 1.98 10.58 -14.71
N GLU A 184 2.64 11.55 -15.32
CA GLU A 184 3.56 11.34 -16.44
C GLU A 184 4.78 12.24 -16.32
N LYS A 185 5.98 11.70 -16.53
CA LYS A 185 7.27 12.45 -16.53
C LYS A 185 7.51 13.31 -15.28
N GLY A 186 7.09 12.83 -14.12
CA GLY A 186 7.28 13.51 -12.83
C GLY A 186 6.19 14.54 -12.49
N TYR A 187 5.18 14.72 -13.34
CA TYR A 187 4.10 15.68 -13.12
C TYR A 187 2.76 14.99 -12.91
N ILE A 188 1.91 15.60 -12.09
CA ILE A 188 0.49 15.26 -12.05
C ILE A 188 -0.13 15.93 -13.30
N VAL A 189 -0.66 15.10 -14.19
CA VAL A 189 -1.25 15.54 -15.46
C VAL A 189 -2.74 15.79 -15.31
N GLU A 190 -3.41 14.91 -14.57
CA GLU A 190 -4.85 15.00 -14.29
C GLU A 190 -5.17 14.23 -13.00
N GLN A 191 -6.16 14.72 -12.28
CA GLN A 191 -6.68 14.04 -11.09
C GLN A 191 -8.18 14.27 -10.98
N GLY A 192 -8.89 13.32 -10.39
CA GLY A 192 -10.33 13.44 -10.20
C GLY A 192 -11.01 12.15 -9.78
N ASP A 193 -12.32 12.21 -9.77
CA ASP A 193 -13.20 11.10 -9.49
C ASP A 193 -12.98 9.94 -10.48
N PRO A 194 -12.91 8.68 -10.00
CA PRO A 194 -12.66 7.52 -10.86
C PRO A 194 -13.63 7.41 -12.04
N GLN A 195 -14.93 7.58 -11.78
CA GLN A 195 -15.94 7.43 -12.82
C GLN A 195 -15.73 8.48 -13.93
N THR A 196 -15.45 9.72 -13.54
CA THR A 196 -15.19 10.81 -14.48
C THR A 196 -13.95 10.53 -15.32
N LEU A 197 -12.84 10.13 -14.70
CA LEU A 197 -11.59 9.87 -15.42
C LEU A 197 -11.70 8.69 -16.38
N PHE A 198 -12.35 7.59 -15.97
CA PHE A 198 -12.50 6.42 -16.84
C PHE A 198 -13.48 6.60 -17.99
N THR A 199 -14.44 7.52 -17.89
CA THR A 199 -15.45 7.72 -18.94
C THR A 199 -15.20 8.96 -19.80
N GLY A 200 -14.45 9.93 -19.30
CA GLY A 200 -14.31 11.23 -19.98
C GLY A 200 -13.18 12.10 -19.45
N ALA A 201 -11.98 11.53 -19.23
CA ALA A 201 -10.80 12.32 -18.88
C ALA A 201 -10.61 13.50 -19.82
N GLU A 202 -10.33 14.67 -19.29
CA GLU A 202 -10.20 15.91 -20.08
C GLU A 202 -8.86 15.95 -20.82
N ASN A 203 -7.81 15.42 -20.21
CA ASN A 203 -6.48 15.41 -20.80
C ASN A 203 -6.33 14.28 -21.82
N GLU A 204 -5.81 14.60 -23.01
CA GLU A 204 -5.60 13.65 -24.10
C GLU A 204 -4.63 12.51 -23.69
N ARG A 205 -3.58 12.82 -22.90
CA ARG A 205 -2.62 11.82 -22.44
C ARG A 205 -3.24 10.84 -21.44
N THR A 206 -4.12 11.32 -20.55
CA THR A 206 -4.87 10.48 -19.63
C THR A 206 -5.78 9.52 -20.39
N ARG A 207 -6.55 10.04 -21.37
CA ARG A 207 -7.42 9.21 -22.24
C ARG A 207 -6.63 8.14 -22.97
N ALA A 208 -5.51 8.53 -23.59
CA ALA A 208 -4.67 7.58 -24.34
C ALA A 208 -4.14 6.47 -23.43
N PHE A 209 -3.68 6.82 -22.21
CA PHE A 209 -3.19 5.83 -21.25
C PHE A 209 -4.29 4.88 -20.79
N LEU A 210 -5.46 5.39 -20.43
CA LEU A 210 -6.59 4.57 -19.96
C LEU A 210 -7.14 3.66 -21.07
N ASN A 211 -7.17 4.10 -22.33
CA ASN A 211 -7.60 3.28 -23.47
C ASN A 211 -6.67 2.10 -23.71
N VAL A 212 -5.35 2.32 -23.67
CA VAL A 212 -4.35 1.23 -23.82
C VAL A 212 -4.55 0.14 -22.78
N ILE A 213 -4.82 0.54 -21.52
CA ILE A 213 -5.02 -0.44 -20.44
C ILE A 213 -6.36 -1.16 -20.60
N ALA A 214 -7.42 -0.46 -21.04
CA ALA A 214 -8.73 -1.10 -21.28
C ALA A 214 -8.71 -2.16 -22.39
N GLU A 215 -7.78 -2.06 -23.33
CA GLU A 215 -7.60 -3.03 -24.43
C GLU A 215 -6.78 -4.27 -24.02
N HIS A 216 -6.03 -4.21 -22.92
CA HIS A 216 -5.09 -5.26 -22.51
C HIS A 216 -5.44 -5.91 -21.13
N GLY A 217 -6.47 -5.43 -20.45
CA GLY A 217 -6.97 -5.94 -19.17
C GLY A 217 -8.39 -6.44 -19.28
#